data_2dfcb51e845c6d573c7fdf1f5fc18c69
#
_entry.id   2dfcb51e845c6d573c7fdf1f5fc18c69
#
_cell.length_a   1.000
_cell.length_b   1.000
_cell.length_c   1.000
_cell.angle_alpha   90.00
_cell.angle_beta   90.00
_cell.angle_gamma   90.00
#
_symmetry.space_group_name_H-M   'P 1'
#
loop_
_entity.id
_entity.type
_entity.pdbx_description
1 polymer ?
#
loop_
_entity_poly.entity_id
_entity_poly.type
_entity_poly.pdbx_seq_one_letter_code
_entity_poly.pdbx_strand_id
1 'polypeptide(L)'
;MYKPESRIAEEFISHSEILATLEYARENKNNRPLIESLIEKAALCKGLSHREAAVLLECEETDLIERIYQLARDIKQKFYGNRIVMFAPLYLSNYCVNGCVYCPYHFKN
;
A
#
# COMPACT_ATOMS: atom_id res chain seq x y z
N MET A 1 -1.31 7.52 21.39
CA MET A 1 -2.30 8.01 20.41
C MET A 1 -1.69 7.90 19.03
N TYR A 2 -2.39 7.30 18.06
CA TYR A 2 -1.91 7.13 16.69
C TYR A 2 -1.71 8.47 15.98
N LYS A 3 -0.50 8.71 15.47
CA LYS A 3 -0.11 9.93 14.75
C LYS A 3 0.58 9.58 13.44
N PRO A 4 -0.14 9.50 12.32
CA PRO A 4 0.41 9.05 11.04
C PRO A 4 1.54 9.94 10.48
N GLU A 5 1.63 11.17 10.91
CA GLU A 5 2.63 12.14 10.46
C GLU A 5 3.89 12.19 11.35
N SER A 6 3.90 11.43 12.45
CA SER A 6 5.06 11.38 13.36
C SER A 6 6.23 10.66 12.69
N ARG A 7 7.45 11.01 13.12
CA ARG A 7 8.68 10.30 12.77
C ARG A 7 9.11 9.28 13.80
N ILE A 8 8.33 9.13 14.88
CA ILE A 8 8.57 8.17 15.95
C ILE A 8 7.73 6.93 15.67
N ALA A 9 8.39 5.78 15.49
CA ALA A 9 7.74 4.54 15.06
C ALA A 9 6.56 4.13 15.97
N GLU A 10 6.71 4.24 17.27
CA GLU A 10 5.72 3.91 18.29
C GLU A 10 4.46 4.81 18.22
N GLU A 11 4.54 5.93 17.53
CA GLU A 11 3.41 6.84 17.34
C GLU A 11 2.65 6.60 16.04
N PHE A 12 3.31 6.16 14.96
CA PHE A 12 2.67 5.92 13.67
C PHE A 12 2.49 4.44 13.32
N ILE A 13 3.18 3.52 14.00
CA ILE A 13 2.96 2.08 13.87
C ILE A 13 2.09 1.64 15.04
N SER A 14 0.79 1.53 14.83
CA SER A 14 -0.16 1.10 15.84
C SER A 14 -0.81 -0.23 15.43
N HIS A 15 -0.51 -1.30 16.17
CA HIS A 15 -1.11 -2.61 15.92
C HIS A 15 -2.63 -2.59 15.99
N SER A 16 -3.19 -1.87 16.97
CA SER A 16 -4.64 -1.74 17.11
C SER A 16 -5.29 -1.03 15.92
N GLU A 17 -4.65 0.02 15.39
CA GLU A 17 -5.14 0.72 14.19
C GLU A 17 -5.04 -0.16 12.95
N ILE A 18 -3.99 -0.97 12.82
CA ILE A 18 -3.85 -1.94 11.72
C ILE A 18 -5.01 -2.94 11.76
N LEU A 19 -5.28 -3.54 12.92
CA LEU A 19 -6.38 -4.51 13.06
C LEU A 19 -7.75 -3.87 12.78
N ALA A 20 -7.99 -2.66 13.30
CA ALA A 20 -9.23 -1.92 13.05
C ALA A 20 -9.41 -1.57 11.56
N THR A 21 -8.31 -1.25 10.87
CA THR A 21 -8.31 -0.98 9.43
C THR A 21 -8.65 -2.22 8.62
N LEU A 22 -8.07 -3.37 8.97
CA LEU A 22 -8.36 -4.65 8.30
C LEU A 22 -9.81 -5.09 8.51
N GLU A 23 -10.34 -4.93 9.72
CA GLU A 23 -11.74 -5.25 10.00
C GLU A 23 -12.69 -4.34 9.23
N TYR A 24 -12.45 -3.03 9.26
CA TYR A 24 -13.21 -2.06 8.47
C TYR A 24 -13.21 -2.40 6.97
N ALA A 25 -12.06 -2.82 6.44
CA ALA A 25 -11.96 -3.22 5.03
C ALA A 25 -12.80 -4.46 4.72
N ARG A 26 -12.75 -5.49 5.59
CA ARG A 26 -13.56 -6.72 5.46
C ARG A 26 -15.06 -6.44 5.50
N GLU A 27 -15.51 -5.59 6.41
CA GLU A 27 -16.91 -5.18 6.51
C GLU A 27 -17.40 -4.46 5.25
N ASN A 28 -16.49 -3.76 4.55
CA ASN A 28 -16.81 -2.94 3.38
C ASN A 28 -16.38 -3.56 2.04
N LYS A 29 -15.88 -4.78 2.00
CA LYS A 29 -15.38 -5.42 0.77
C LYS A 29 -16.39 -5.52 -0.38
N ASN A 30 -17.70 -5.54 -0.06
CA ASN A 30 -18.81 -5.56 -1.00
C ASN A 30 -19.66 -4.27 -0.95
N ASN A 31 -19.15 -3.21 -0.31
CA ASN A 31 -19.82 -1.92 -0.24
C ASN A 31 -19.59 -1.15 -1.53
N ARG A 32 -20.36 -1.50 -2.57
CA ARG A 32 -20.23 -0.97 -3.91
C ARG A 32 -20.21 0.56 -3.99
N PRO A 33 -21.16 1.30 -3.37
CA PRO A 33 -21.13 2.76 -3.42
C PRO A 33 -19.86 3.38 -2.84
N LEU A 34 -19.35 2.80 -1.74
CA LEU A 34 -18.09 3.23 -1.14
C LEU A 34 -16.92 2.97 -2.10
N ILE A 35 -16.79 1.75 -2.63
CA ILE A 35 -15.69 1.37 -3.52
C ILE A 35 -15.68 2.25 -4.77
N GLU A 36 -16.84 2.51 -5.39
CA GLU A 36 -16.95 3.39 -6.55
C GLU A 36 -16.47 4.82 -6.22
N SER A 37 -16.88 5.37 -5.08
CA SER A 37 -16.42 6.70 -4.64
C SER A 37 -14.91 6.75 -4.40
N LEU A 38 -14.31 5.66 -3.89
CA LEU A 38 -12.86 5.56 -3.68
C LEU A 38 -12.09 5.45 -5.01
N ILE A 39 -12.63 4.74 -6.00
CA ILE A 39 -12.06 4.70 -7.37
C ILE A 39 -12.06 6.11 -7.98
N GLU A 40 -13.15 6.85 -7.86
CA GLU A 40 -13.23 8.23 -8.32
C GLU A 40 -12.24 9.15 -7.59
N LYS A 41 -12.13 9.00 -6.28
CA LYS A 41 -11.13 9.74 -5.48
C LYS A 41 -9.70 9.41 -5.92
N ALA A 42 -9.38 8.12 -6.15
CA ALA A 42 -8.08 7.70 -6.63
C ALA A 42 -7.73 8.29 -8.00
N ALA A 43 -8.72 8.45 -8.90
CA ALA A 43 -8.55 9.06 -10.21
C ALA A 43 -8.05 10.52 -10.14
N LEU A 44 -8.30 11.22 -9.04
CA LEU A 44 -7.76 12.57 -8.80
C LEU A 44 -6.25 12.58 -8.54
N CYS A 45 -5.62 11.42 -8.34
CA CYS A 45 -4.17 11.26 -8.08
C CYS A 45 -3.67 12.05 -6.86
N LYS A 46 -4.50 12.27 -5.85
CA LYS A 46 -4.17 12.98 -4.60
C LYS A 46 -3.85 12.05 -3.43
N GLY A 47 -3.84 10.73 -3.69
CA GLY A 47 -3.62 9.71 -2.67
C GLY A 47 -4.91 9.27 -1.96
N LEU A 48 -4.80 8.11 -1.31
CA LEU A 48 -5.82 7.52 -0.46
C LEU A 48 -5.27 7.37 0.96
N SER A 49 -6.14 7.40 1.97
CA SER A 49 -5.75 6.99 3.31
C SER A 49 -5.51 5.47 3.36
N HIS A 50 -4.83 4.99 4.41
CA HIS A 50 -4.59 3.55 4.58
C HIS A 50 -5.89 2.74 4.70
N ARG A 51 -6.94 3.27 5.33
CA ARG A 51 -8.27 2.62 5.41
C ARG A 51 -8.95 2.55 4.04
N GLU A 52 -8.88 3.62 3.27
CA GLU A 52 -9.44 3.66 1.91
C GLU A 52 -8.72 2.68 0.98
N ALA A 53 -7.40 2.64 1.06
CA ALA A 53 -6.61 1.68 0.30
C ALA A 53 -6.91 0.23 0.71
N ALA A 54 -7.09 -0.04 2.00
CA ALA A 54 -7.45 -1.36 2.51
C ALA A 54 -8.80 -1.85 1.95
N VAL A 55 -9.82 -0.98 1.86
CA VAL A 55 -11.11 -1.32 1.25
C VAL A 55 -10.95 -1.72 -0.23
N LEU A 56 -10.14 -0.98 -1.00
CA LEU A 56 -9.90 -1.33 -2.40
C LEU A 56 -9.15 -2.66 -2.55
N LEU A 57 -8.24 -2.98 -1.62
CA LEU A 57 -7.49 -4.25 -1.62
C LEU A 57 -8.36 -5.46 -1.25
N GLU A 58 -9.36 -5.28 -0.37
CA GLU A 58 -10.29 -6.32 0.04
C GLU A 58 -11.50 -6.48 -0.91
N CYS A 59 -11.62 -5.64 -1.94
CA CYS A 59 -12.74 -5.69 -2.89
C CYS A 59 -12.83 -7.06 -3.58
N GLU A 60 -14.02 -7.67 -3.57
CA GLU A 60 -14.30 -8.96 -4.21
C GLU A 60 -15.19 -8.84 -5.48
N GLU A 61 -15.71 -7.65 -5.78
CA GLU A 61 -16.55 -7.39 -6.96
C GLU A 61 -15.70 -7.35 -8.24
N THR A 62 -15.83 -8.34 -9.10
CA THR A 62 -14.97 -8.52 -10.29
C THR A 62 -14.96 -7.30 -11.22
N ASP A 63 -16.10 -6.67 -11.46
CA ASP A 63 -16.20 -5.50 -12.32
C ASP A 63 -15.53 -4.26 -11.70
N LEU A 64 -15.59 -4.12 -10.37
CA LEU A 64 -14.90 -3.05 -9.65
C LEU A 64 -13.39 -3.29 -9.61
N ILE A 65 -12.95 -4.52 -9.46
CA ILE A 65 -11.53 -4.90 -9.55
C ILE A 65 -10.97 -4.55 -10.94
N GLU A 66 -11.71 -4.85 -12.02
CA GLU A 66 -11.29 -4.45 -13.36
C GLU A 66 -11.21 -2.92 -13.52
N ARG A 67 -12.14 -2.17 -12.94
CA ARG A 67 -12.07 -0.70 -12.91
C ARG A 67 -10.85 -0.19 -12.14
N ILE A 68 -10.49 -0.82 -11.02
CA ILE A 68 -9.26 -0.50 -10.24
C ILE A 68 -8.02 -0.74 -11.12
N TYR A 69 -7.94 -1.88 -11.81
CA TYR A 69 -6.81 -2.18 -12.69
C TYR A 69 -6.74 -1.25 -13.89
N GLN A 70 -7.88 -0.89 -14.47
CA GLN A 70 -7.90 0.08 -15.56
C GLN A 70 -7.41 1.44 -15.09
N LEU A 71 -7.89 1.92 -13.94
CA LEU A 71 -7.43 3.18 -13.36
C LEU A 71 -5.92 3.16 -13.07
N ALA A 72 -5.39 2.04 -12.56
CA ALA A 72 -3.95 1.90 -12.33
C ALA A 72 -3.15 2.02 -13.63
N ARG A 73 -3.63 1.41 -14.73
CA ARG A 73 -3.05 1.58 -16.08
C ARG A 73 -3.07 3.03 -16.55
N ASP A 74 -4.20 3.71 -16.36
CA ASP A 74 -4.39 5.11 -16.78
C ASP A 74 -3.47 6.06 -15.99
N ILE A 75 -3.37 5.86 -14.68
CA ILE A 75 -2.44 6.62 -13.82
C ILE A 75 -0.99 6.38 -14.25
N LYS A 76 -0.60 5.11 -14.46
CA LYS A 76 0.73 4.77 -14.97
C LYS A 76 1.00 5.44 -16.31
N GLN A 77 0.06 5.39 -17.24
CA GLN A 77 0.20 6.00 -18.55
C GLN A 77 0.32 7.53 -18.46
N LYS A 78 -0.44 8.15 -17.56
CA LYS A 78 -0.40 9.60 -17.33
C LYS A 78 0.96 10.10 -16.83
N PHE A 79 1.58 9.38 -15.89
CA PHE A 79 2.82 9.84 -15.24
C PHE A 79 4.09 9.30 -15.90
N TYR A 80 4.05 8.10 -16.43
CA TYR A 80 5.23 7.40 -16.97
C TYR A 80 5.15 7.16 -18.49
N GLY A 81 3.96 7.24 -19.08
CA GLY A 81 3.77 6.89 -20.50
C GLY A 81 4.28 5.47 -20.78
N ASN A 82 5.02 5.30 -21.85
CA ASN A 82 5.60 4.02 -22.25
C ASN A 82 6.96 3.72 -21.56
N ARG A 83 7.39 4.57 -20.63
CA ARG A 83 8.65 4.37 -19.92
C ARG A 83 8.53 3.23 -18.90
N ILE A 84 9.60 2.43 -18.85
CA ILE A 84 9.82 1.44 -17.80
C ILE A 84 10.90 2.00 -16.89
N VAL A 85 10.59 2.09 -15.58
CA VAL A 85 11.58 2.50 -14.58
C VAL A 85 12.47 1.29 -14.30
N MET A 86 13.75 1.41 -14.67
CA MET A 86 14.78 0.41 -14.37
C MET A 86 15.64 0.93 -13.22
N PHE A 87 15.90 0.11 -12.24
CA PHE A 87 16.79 0.43 -11.13
C PHE A 87 17.58 -0.80 -10.70
N ALA A 88 18.73 -0.57 -10.07
CA ALA A 88 19.48 -1.60 -9.39
C ALA A 88 19.91 -1.08 -8.01
N PRO A 89 19.83 -1.91 -6.95
CA PRO A 89 20.36 -1.54 -5.65
C PRO A 89 21.89 -1.36 -5.73
N LEU A 90 22.39 -0.30 -5.11
CA LEU A 90 23.82 -0.11 -4.89
C LEU A 90 24.15 -0.56 -3.47
N TYR A 91 24.77 -1.73 -3.34
CA TYR A 91 25.23 -2.23 -2.04
C TYR A 91 26.56 -1.60 -1.66
N LEU A 92 26.57 -0.79 -0.62
CA LEU A 92 27.78 -0.14 -0.11
C LEU A 92 28.56 -1.04 0.85
N SER A 93 27.92 -2.06 1.43
CA SER A 93 28.54 -3.01 2.35
C SER A 93 27.73 -4.32 2.39
N ASN A 94 28.45 -5.43 2.60
CA ASN A 94 27.87 -6.74 2.91
C ASN A 94 27.74 -6.99 4.41
N TYR A 95 28.20 -6.07 5.25
CA TYR A 95 28.09 -6.18 6.71
C TYR A 95 26.72 -5.73 7.18
N CYS A 96 26.08 -6.57 7.99
CA CYS A 96 24.78 -6.27 8.59
C CYS A 96 24.84 -6.57 10.08
N VAL A 97 24.33 -5.65 10.89
CA VAL A 97 24.26 -5.80 12.36
C VAL A 97 23.07 -6.63 12.83
N ASN A 98 22.14 -6.94 11.94
CA ASN A 98 20.93 -7.69 12.26
C ASN A 98 21.16 -9.21 12.21
N GLY A 99 20.31 -9.96 12.89
CA GLY A 99 20.36 -11.41 12.97
C GLY A 99 19.18 -12.11 12.29
N CYS A 100 18.71 -11.60 11.16
CA CYS A 100 17.56 -12.18 10.45
C CYS A 100 17.85 -13.61 10.00
N VAL A 101 17.04 -14.57 10.41
CA VAL A 101 17.29 -16.01 10.21
C VAL A 101 17.29 -16.46 8.74
N TYR A 102 16.62 -15.71 7.87
CA TYR A 102 16.54 -16.03 6.43
C TYR A 102 17.59 -15.29 5.57
N CYS A 103 18.34 -14.36 6.15
CA CYS A 103 19.23 -13.48 5.39
C CYS A 103 20.69 -14.00 5.43
N PRO A 104 21.36 -14.21 4.28
CA PRO A 104 22.74 -14.66 4.24
C PRO A 104 23.74 -13.63 4.77
N TYR A 105 23.35 -12.36 4.87
CA TYR A 105 24.19 -11.26 5.33
C TYR A 105 24.07 -10.98 6.83
N HIS A 106 23.41 -11.84 7.60
CA HIS A 106 23.27 -11.61 9.04
C HIS A 106 24.62 -11.65 9.76
N PHE A 107 24.74 -10.96 10.88
CA PHE A 107 26.01 -10.69 11.58
C PHE A 107 26.79 -11.94 12.05
N LYS A 108 26.15 -13.10 12.11
CA LYS A 108 26.78 -14.37 12.49
C LYS A 108 27.40 -15.17 11.33
N ASN A 109 27.26 -14.67 10.11
CA ASN A 109 27.82 -15.31 8.92
C ASN A 109 29.22 -14.80 8.60
#